data_43960186fb6d0d5f9715becf11f762a1
#
_entry.id   43960186fb6d0d5f9715becf11f762a1
#
_cell.length_a   1.000
_cell.length_b   1.000
_cell.length_c   1.000
_cell.angle_alpha   90.00
_cell.angle_beta   90.00
_cell.angle_gamma   90.00
#
_symmetry.space_group_name_H-M   'P 1'
#
loop_
_entity.id
_entity.type
_entity.pdbx_description
1 polymer ?
#
loop_
_entity_poly.entity_id
_entity_poly.type
_entity_poly.pdbx_seq_one_letter_code
_entity_poly.pdbx_strand_id
1 'polypeptide(L)'
;MKKYLPVSAILISILIFIFITGTVNITEKDRRKQENIFSKDFNEDVYERTENKLRSMTLREKIAQMITTYSDGYSLNENSAEYQRLSNLIVNEKVGGVIFFKGNAVQEAELINSLQSISETPLLMSADFERGTNMRLDDGSLFPSNMALGATRNTDLAYQMGLQIAKECRAIGIGQNYAPVVDINNNSDNPIINVRSYGEDPELVSMMGDAFIKGMQDGNVIATAKHFPGHGDTDIDSHSDLPVLNFDRSRLDNLELIPFKNAIKNNVMSVMIAHLSLPSLDNESNVPASLSKNIINGLLIDEMNFKGLVVTDALNMAGVVKHFSAEEVALRCVNAGVDLILMPQGESVTISAIENAVNSGTLSEEQINNSLRKILNAKEWLKLNEYKISDVNKVSQVVNSDEAKKISRQIADESLTLVKNDGNIVPFNNASEQSCLIVSLNNGNEKANSDYFLNRFTDLNKFKSFSYYDLTGNINGINDVVADAANYDVIIVPIYAKVKIKTGTVGLPESQISLINSLTASGKKVVVVSFGNPYLIQGFPDVSSYICAYADAGTSIDAAIDSFYGTIKFKGKLPVSISSIYKFNDGITN
;
A
#
# COMPACT_ATOMS: atom_id res chain seq x y z
N MET A 1 -19.34 -69.34 -38.15
CA MET A 1 -19.01 -67.91 -38.27
C MET A 1 -19.03 -67.28 -36.87
N LYS A 2 -17.86 -67.05 -36.25
CA LYS A 2 -17.68 -66.36 -34.96
C LYS A 2 -17.64 -64.85 -35.25
N LYS A 3 -18.61 -64.10 -34.71
CA LYS A 3 -18.62 -62.62 -34.80
C LYS A 3 -17.66 -62.09 -33.73
N TYR A 4 -16.59 -61.45 -34.16
CA TYR A 4 -15.75 -60.61 -33.29
C TYR A 4 -16.43 -59.24 -33.10
N LEU A 5 -16.69 -58.85 -31.85
CA LEU A 5 -17.02 -57.45 -31.51
C LEU A 5 -15.73 -56.63 -31.57
N PRO A 6 -15.76 -55.43 -32.11
CA PRO A 6 -14.53 -54.63 -32.23
C PRO A 6 -14.13 -54.09 -30.84
N VAL A 7 -12.84 -54.24 -30.52
CA VAL A 7 -12.19 -53.80 -29.28
C VAL A 7 -12.39 -52.30 -29.00
N SER A 8 -12.68 -51.51 -30.02
CA SER A 8 -12.99 -50.08 -29.93
C SER A 8 -14.24 -49.75 -29.10
N ALA A 9 -15.24 -50.62 -29.06
CA ALA A 9 -16.49 -50.38 -28.34
C ALA A 9 -16.30 -50.57 -26.79
N ILE A 10 -15.36 -51.41 -26.39
CA ILE A 10 -15.03 -51.69 -24.96
C ILE A 10 -14.21 -50.54 -24.39
N LEU A 11 -13.27 -49.96 -25.17
CA LEU A 11 -12.46 -48.82 -24.74
C LEU A 11 -13.28 -47.54 -24.59
N ILE A 12 -14.27 -47.31 -25.45
CA ILE A 12 -15.17 -46.15 -25.33
C ILE A 12 -16.09 -46.29 -24.11
N SER A 13 -16.56 -47.48 -23.78
CA SER A 13 -17.42 -47.72 -22.61
C SER A 13 -16.62 -47.56 -21.29
N ILE A 14 -15.35 -47.91 -21.26
CA ILE A 14 -14.46 -47.72 -20.10
C ILE A 14 -14.11 -46.25 -19.93
N LEU A 15 -13.87 -45.49 -21.02
CA LEU A 15 -13.62 -44.05 -20.96
C LEU A 15 -14.87 -43.26 -20.51
N ILE A 16 -16.08 -43.64 -20.95
CA ILE A 16 -17.34 -43.02 -20.52
C ILE A 16 -17.61 -43.35 -19.04
N PHE A 17 -17.27 -44.57 -18.57
CA PHE A 17 -17.43 -44.93 -17.15
C PHE A 17 -16.46 -44.21 -16.22
N ILE A 18 -15.22 -43.91 -16.68
CA ILE A 18 -14.26 -43.08 -15.94
C ILE A 18 -14.70 -41.61 -15.90
N PHE A 19 -15.37 -41.10 -16.95
CA PHE A 19 -15.92 -39.73 -16.95
C PHE A 19 -17.19 -39.56 -16.11
N ILE A 20 -17.97 -40.64 -15.89
CA ILE A 20 -19.21 -40.60 -15.10
C ILE A 20 -18.99 -40.91 -13.61
N THR A 21 -17.86 -41.58 -13.26
CA THR A 21 -17.53 -41.88 -11.83
C THR A 21 -16.49 -40.92 -11.25
N GLY A 22 -16.03 -39.94 -12.01
CA GLY A 22 -15.05 -38.91 -11.60
C GLY A 22 -15.68 -37.66 -10.99
N THR A 23 -16.92 -37.67 -10.57
CA THR A 23 -17.41 -36.67 -9.60
C THR A 23 -16.75 -37.01 -8.27
N VAL A 24 -15.64 -36.34 -7.98
CA VAL A 24 -15.12 -36.27 -6.62
C VAL A 24 -16.27 -35.77 -5.76
N ASN A 25 -16.86 -36.64 -4.93
CA ASN A 25 -17.83 -36.25 -3.95
C ASN A 25 -17.07 -35.38 -2.92
N ILE A 26 -16.95 -34.08 -3.23
CA ILE A 26 -16.44 -33.10 -2.28
C ILE A 26 -17.39 -33.14 -1.12
N THR A 27 -16.92 -33.54 0.05
CA THR A 27 -17.74 -33.56 1.26
C THR A 27 -18.15 -32.12 1.58
N GLU A 28 -19.29 -31.93 2.24
CA GLU A 28 -19.69 -30.61 2.70
C GLU A 28 -18.59 -29.95 3.56
N LYS A 29 -17.83 -30.74 4.31
CA LYS A 29 -16.65 -30.34 5.07
C LYS A 29 -15.53 -29.83 4.15
N ASP A 30 -15.24 -30.52 3.05
CA ASP A 30 -14.21 -30.08 2.08
C ASP A 30 -14.64 -28.82 1.35
N ARG A 31 -15.93 -28.67 1.03
CA ARG A 31 -16.50 -27.45 0.44
C ARG A 31 -16.36 -26.27 1.41
N ARG A 32 -16.73 -26.43 2.69
CA ARG A 32 -16.57 -25.41 3.73
C ARG A 32 -15.12 -25.01 3.92
N LYS A 33 -14.17 -25.96 3.84
CA LYS A 33 -12.71 -25.68 3.90
C LYS A 33 -12.25 -24.88 2.69
N GLN A 34 -12.72 -25.17 1.48
CA GLN A 34 -12.38 -24.44 0.26
C GLN A 34 -12.97 -23.02 0.23
N GLU A 35 -14.12 -22.81 0.90
CA GLU A 35 -14.80 -21.52 0.97
C GLU A 35 -14.25 -20.59 2.05
N ASN A 36 -13.40 -21.09 2.98
CA ASN A 36 -12.86 -20.30 4.07
C ASN A 36 -11.34 -20.09 3.96
N ILE A 37 -10.93 -18.96 3.38
CA ILE A 37 -9.53 -18.58 3.21
C ILE A 37 -8.76 -18.39 4.53
N PHE A 38 -9.47 -18.12 5.63
CA PHE A 38 -8.89 -17.95 6.97
C PHE A 38 -8.58 -19.28 7.69
N SER A 39 -8.89 -20.41 7.07
CA SER A 39 -8.67 -21.74 7.65
C SER A 39 -7.60 -22.50 6.88
N LYS A 40 -6.33 -22.43 7.31
CA LYS A 40 -5.27 -23.34 6.80
C LYS A 40 -5.61 -24.79 7.11
N ASP A 41 -6.19 -25.03 8.30
CA ASP A 41 -6.71 -26.31 8.74
C ASP A 41 -8.16 -26.10 9.19
N PHE A 42 -9.13 -26.61 8.41
CA PHE A 42 -10.53 -26.54 8.80
C PHE A 42 -10.71 -27.17 10.17
N ASN A 43 -11.12 -26.35 11.13
CA ASN A 43 -11.40 -26.76 12.48
C ASN A 43 -12.91 -26.63 12.72
N GLU A 44 -13.59 -27.74 12.96
CA GLU A 44 -15.04 -27.80 13.24
C GLU A 44 -15.41 -26.90 14.41
N ASP A 45 -14.57 -26.86 15.46
CA ASP A 45 -14.82 -26.03 16.64
C ASP A 45 -14.82 -24.51 16.29
N VAL A 46 -13.94 -24.08 15.37
CA VAL A 46 -13.93 -22.68 14.88
C VAL A 46 -15.20 -22.36 14.10
N TYR A 47 -15.59 -23.26 13.22
CA TYR A 47 -16.84 -23.11 12.47
C TYR A 47 -18.05 -23.01 13.40
N GLU A 48 -18.16 -23.93 14.37
CA GLU A 48 -19.28 -23.92 15.33
C GLU A 48 -19.29 -22.64 16.19
N ARG A 49 -18.14 -22.16 16.65
CA ARG A 49 -18.05 -20.88 17.38
C ARG A 49 -18.52 -19.70 16.53
N THR A 50 -18.06 -19.62 15.27
CA THR A 50 -18.49 -18.58 14.32
C THR A 50 -20.00 -18.62 14.11
N GLU A 51 -20.60 -19.79 13.81
CA GLU A 51 -22.03 -19.92 13.57
C GLU A 51 -22.87 -19.66 14.84
N ASN A 52 -22.38 -20.07 16.01
CA ASN A 52 -23.03 -19.79 17.29
C ASN A 52 -23.03 -18.30 17.60
N LYS A 53 -21.89 -17.61 17.40
CA LYS A 53 -21.81 -16.16 17.58
C LYS A 53 -22.76 -15.43 16.61
N LEU A 54 -22.73 -15.81 15.32
CA LEU A 54 -23.62 -15.24 14.30
C LEU A 54 -25.10 -15.37 14.69
N ARG A 55 -25.52 -16.54 15.18
CA ARG A 55 -26.91 -16.78 15.61
C ARG A 55 -27.32 -16.02 16.88
N SER A 56 -26.35 -15.69 17.75
CA SER A 56 -26.62 -14.97 18.99
C SER A 56 -26.80 -13.46 18.80
N MET A 57 -26.39 -12.91 17.65
CA MET A 57 -26.44 -11.47 17.36
C MET A 57 -27.77 -11.05 16.78
N THR A 58 -28.26 -9.88 17.20
CA THR A 58 -29.36 -9.17 16.54
C THR A 58 -28.94 -8.70 15.15
N LEU A 59 -29.91 -8.40 14.26
CA LEU A 59 -29.62 -7.87 12.94
C LEU A 59 -28.75 -6.59 13.01
N ARG A 60 -29.08 -5.66 13.94
CA ARG A 60 -28.32 -4.44 14.13
C ARG A 60 -26.87 -4.71 14.52
N GLU A 61 -26.62 -5.61 15.45
CA GLU A 61 -25.26 -6.01 15.85
C GLU A 61 -24.49 -6.65 14.69
N LYS A 62 -25.14 -7.50 13.88
CA LYS A 62 -24.54 -8.10 12.70
C LYS A 62 -24.05 -7.03 11.70
N ILE A 63 -24.90 -6.05 11.41
CA ILE A 63 -24.59 -4.93 10.52
C ILE A 63 -23.46 -4.09 11.08
N ALA A 64 -23.49 -3.80 12.38
CA ALA A 64 -22.47 -2.98 13.03
C ALA A 64 -21.07 -3.60 12.97
N GLN A 65 -20.97 -4.95 12.96
CA GLN A 65 -19.70 -5.64 12.77
C GLN A 65 -19.06 -5.42 11.38
N MET A 66 -19.82 -4.98 10.39
CA MET A 66 -19.30 -4.60 9.07
C MET A 66 -18.68 -3.19 9.07
N ILE A 67 -18.87 -2.39 10.11
CA ILE A 67 -18.44 -1.00 10.18
C ILE A 67 -17.05 -0.89 10.81
N THR A 68 -16.13 -0.21 10.12
CA THR A 68 -14.83 0.20 10.65
C THR A 68 -14.80 1.72 10.79
N THR A 69 -14.79 2.22 12.04
CA THR A 69 -14.62 3.64 12.37
C THR A 69 -13.14 4.00 12.42
N TYR A 70 -12.81 5.27 12.74
CA TYR A 70 -11.43 5.76 12.74
C TYR A 70 -11.07 6.44 14.08
N SER A 71 -9.77 6.52 14.35
CA SER A 71 -9.20 7.29 15.43
C SER A 71 -7.74 7.66 15.16
N ASP A 72 -7.24 8.70 15.85
CA ASP A 72 -5.81 8.86 16.08
C ASP A 72 -5.38 7.93 17.23
N GLY A 73 -4.14 7.40 17.18
CA GLY A 73 -3.62 6.42 18.14
C GLY A 73 -2.86 7.05 19.32
N TYR A 74 -3.11 8.32 19.64
CA TYR A 74 -2.57 8.93 20.85
C TYR A 74 -3.42 8.57 22.08
N SER A 75 -2.80 8.60 23.27
CA SER A 75 -3.53 8.38 24.51
C SER A 75 -4.72 9.33 24.64
N LEU A 76 -5.90 8.76 24.87
CA LEU A 76 -7.14 9.51 25.05
C LEU A 76 -7.55 9.51 26.53
N ASN A 77 -7.87 10.70 27.05
CA ASN A 77 -8.56 10.80 28.33
C ASN A 77 -9.99 10.26 28.18
N GLU A 78 -10.43 9.40 29.10
CA GLU A 78 -11.77 8.79 29.08
C GLU A 78 -12.91 9.83 29.03
N ASN A 79 -12.68 11.07 29.53
CA ASN A 79 -13.64 12.17 29.47
C ASN A 79 -13.54 12.97 28.16
N SER A 80 -12.61 12.66 27.25
CA SER A 80 -12.50 13.37 25.97
C SER A 80 -13.69 13.04 25.07
N ALA A 81 -14.09 14.00 24.22
CA ALA A 81 -15.19 13.80 23.27
C ALA A 81 -14.91 12.62 22.33
N GLU A 82 -13.64 12.44 21.91
CA GLU A 82 -13.24 11.37 21.03
C GLU A 82 -13.34 9.98 21.70
N TYR A 83 -12.87 9.85 22.95
CA TYR A 83 -13.03 8.58 23.68
C TYR A 83 -14.50 8.24 23.90
N GLN A 84 -15.33 9.23 24.24
CA GLN A 84 -16.77 9.04 24.42
C GLN A 84 -17.46 8.63 23.11
N ARG A 85 -17.04 9.21 21.97
CA ARG A 85 -17.52 8.81 20.63
C ARG A 85 -17.20 7.34 20.35
N LEU A 86 -15.92 6.95 20.51
CA LEU A 86 -15.47 5.57 20.30
C LEU A 86 -16.17 4.60 21.26
N SER A 87 -16.24 4.94 22.55
CA SER A 87 -16.92 4.13 23.56
C SER A 87 -18.39 3.92 23.22
N ASN A 88 -19.09 4.97 22.78
CA ASN A 88 -20.49 4.84 22.34
C ASN A 88 -20.62 3.91 21.12
N LEU A 89 -19.78 4.06 20.11
CA LEU A 89 -19.79 3.20 18.91
C LEU A 89 -19.49 1.73 19.26
N ILE A 90 -18.57 1.49 20.20
CA ILE A 90 -18.17 0.14 20.60
C ILE A 90 -19.20 -0.51 21.54
N VAL A 91 -19.65 0.20 22.55
CA VAL A 91 -20.51 -0.37 23.60
C VAL A 91 -21.97 -0.40 23.17
N ASN A 92 -22.49 0.66 22.58
CA ASN A 92 -23.90 0.79 22.24
C ASN A 92 -24.21 0.34 20.81
N GLU A 93 -23.43 0.78 19.81
CA GLU A 93 -23.66 0.42 18.42
C GLU A 93 -22.99 -0.92 18.03
N LYS A 94 -21.97 -1.40 18.76
CA LYS A 94 -21.25 -2.65 18.53
C LYS A 94 -20.47 -2.71 17.21
N VAL A 95 -19.84 -1.59 16.79
CA VAL A 95 -19.02 -1.55 15.56
C VAL A 95 -17.92 -2.62 15.55
N GLY A 96 -17.55 -3.09 14.35
CA GLY A 96 -16.68 -4.25 14.15
C GLY A 96 -15.19 -3.95 14.22
N GLY A 97 -14.75 -2.71 13.95
CA GLY A 97 -13.34 -2.37 13.89
C GLY A 97 -13.04 -0.87 14.00
N VAL A 98 -11.73 -0.57 14.13
CA VAL A 98 -11.19 0.79 14.17
C VAL A 98 -9.93 0.84 13.31
N ILE A 99 -9.80 1.87 12.45
CA ILE A 99 -8.55 2.20 11.74
C ILE A 99 -7.85 3.36 12.44
N PHE A 100 -6.50 3.30 12.53
CA PHE A 100 -5.66 4.32 13.14
C PHE A 100 -4.81 5.07 12.12
N PHE A 101 -4.67 6.41 12.31
CA PHE A 101 -3.97 7.29 11.36
C PHE A 101 -2.72 7.97 11.90
N LYS A 102 -2.60 8.15 13.22
CA LYS A 102 -1.47 8.79 13.87
C LYS A 102 -1.31 8.21 15.27
N GLY A 103 -0.10 8.28 15.80
CA GLY A 103 0.13 7.86 17.18
C GLY A 103 1.59 7.71 17.54
N ASN A 104 1.78 7.19 18.75
CA ASN A 104 3.02 6.62 19.24
C ASN A 104 2.73 5.15 19.57
N ALA A 105 3.64 4.25 19.26
CA ALA A 105 3.40 2.81 19.32
C ALA A 105 2.89 2.31 20.69
N VAL A 106 3.45 2.83 21.79
CA VAL A 106 3.05 2.46 23.15
C VAL A 106 1.65 3.02 23.46
N GLN A 107 1.41 4.29 23.16
CA GLN A 107 0.13 4.93 23.41
C GLN A 107 -1.00 4.31 22.59
N GLU A 108 -0.73 3.96 21.33
CA GLU A 108 -1.71 3.28 20.47
C GLU A 108 -2.05 1.90 21.01
N ALA A 109 -1.04 1.13 21.48
CA ALA A 109 -1.28 -0.17 22.12
C ALA A 109 -2.12 -0.06 23.40
N GLU A 110 -1.88 0.97 24.24
CA GLU A 110 -2.69 1.27 25.43
C GLU A 110 -4.12 1.60 25.05
N LEU A 111 -4.33 2.46 24.05
CA LEU A 111 -5.66 2.83 23.56
C LEU A 111 -6.37 1.60 22.97
N ILE A 112 -5.72 0.81 22.13
CA ILE A 112 -6.27 -0.42 21.58
C ILE A 112 -6.71 -1.37 22.70
N ASN A 113 -5.87 -1.57 23.72
CA ASN A 113 -6.20 -2.39 24.87
C ASN A 113 -7.44 -1.88 25.61
N SER A 114 -7.53 -0.56 25.82
CA SER A 114 -8.69 0.08 26.46
C SER A 114 -9.97 -0.17 25.65
N LEU A 115 -9.95 0.10 24.32
CA LEU A 115 -11.10 -0.10 23.45
C LEU A 115 -11.51 -1.58 23.35
N GLN A 116 -10.53 -2.48 23.28
CA GLN A 116 -10.78 -3.94 23.30
C GLN A 116 -11.43 -4.41 24.61
N SER A 117 -11.05 -3.78 25.75
CA SER A 117 -11.58 -4.19 27.06
C SER A 117 -13.07 -3.94 27.21
N ILE A 118 -13.60 -2.87 26.58
CA ILE A 118 -15.02 -2.48 26.62
C ILE A 118 -15.84 -3.14 25.50
N SER A 119 -15.19 -3.79 24.51
CA SER A 119 -15.90 -4.43 23.42
C SER A 119 -16.40 -5.83 23.79
N GLU A 120 -17.65 -6.15 23.49
CA GLU A 120 -18.23 -7.48 23.68
C GLU A 120 -17.70 -8.47 22.64
N THR A 121 -17.70 -8.07 21.37
CA THR A 121 -17.08 -8.81 20.27
C THR A 121 -15.75 -8.14 19.95
N PRO A 122 -14.62 -8.88 19.92
CA PRO A 122 -13.31 -8.29 19.66
C PRO A 122 -13.30 -7.41 18.40
N LEU A 123 -12.66 -6.24 18.48
CA LEU A 123 -12.54 -5.29 17.38
C LEU A 123 -11.43 -5.73 16.41
N LEU A 124 -11.68 -5.61 15.11
CA LEU A 124 -10.65 -5.72 14.09
C LEU A 124 -9.94 -4.36 13.96
N MET A 125 -8.75 -4.25 14.56
CA MET A 125 -7.92 -3.05 14.49
C MET A 125 -7.11 -3.05 13.21
N SER A 126 -7.04 -1.91 12.53
CA SER A 126 -6.39 -1.78 11.22
C SER A 126 -5.60 -0.48 11.09
N ALA A 127 -4.67 -0.44 10.13
CA ALA A 127 -3.89 0.74 9.75
C ALA A 127 -3.38 0.61 8.30
N ASP A 128 -2.84 1.73 7.75
CA ASP A 128 -2.14 1.78 6.47
C ASP A 128 -0.62 1.85 6.69
N PHE A 129 0.04 0.72 6.72
CA PHE A 129 1.49 0.61 6.88
C PHE A 129 2.13 0.06 5.59
N GLU A 130 2.08 0.83 4.49
CA GLU A 130 2.57 0.40 3.17
C GLU A 130 4.09 0.26 3.14
N ARG A 131 4.82 1.12 3.87
CA ARG A 131 6.28 1.15 3.97
C ARG A 131 6.77 1.28 5.41
N GLY A 132 6.10 0.61 6.33
CA GLY A 132 6.45 0.61 7.76
C GLY A 132 5.47 1.37 8.62
N THR A 133 5.53 1.08 9.91
CA THR A 133 4.62 1.65 10.91
C THR A 133 4.82 3.16 11.12
N ASN A 134 6.00 3.71 10.75
CA ASN A 134 6.27 5.16 10.78
C ASN A 134 5.34 5.98 9.87
N MET A 135 4.63 5.34 8.93
CA MET A 135 3.61 6.07 8.16
C MET A 135 2.50 6.65 9.03
N ARG A 136 2.27 6.07 10.20
CA ARG A 136 1.23 6.48 11.15
C ARG A 136 1.77 6.73 12.56
N LEU A 137 2.89 6.10 12.93
CA LEU A 137 3.48 6.19 14.27
C LEU A 137 4.76 7.01 14.25
N ASP A 138 4.87 7.99 15.14
CA ASP A 138 6.03 8.89 15.22
C ASP A 138 7.34 8.13 15.50
N ASP A 139 7.26 7.00 16.19
CA ASP A 139 8.38 6.14 16.60
C ASP A 139 8.46 4.79 15.86
N GLY A 140 7.65 4.62 14.82
CA GLY A 140 7.58 3.39 14.02
C GLY A 140 8.78 3.15 13.11
N SER A 141 8.88 1.94 12.54
CA SER A 141 9.86 1.62 11.50
C SER A 141 9.54 2.29 10.18
N LEU A 142 10.55 2.89 9.56
CA LEU A 142 10.47 3.46 8.22
C LEU A 142 11.33 2.66 7.26
N PHE A 143 10.71 2.10 6.22
CA PHE A 143 11.39 1.46 5.10
C PHE A 143 11.38 2.39 3.87
N PRO A 144 12.31 2.19 2.90
CA PRO A 144 12.18 2.79 1.58
C PRO A 144 10.83 2.45 0.93
N SER A 145 10.45 3.20 -0.09
CA SER A 145 9.16 3.03 -0.78
C SER A 145 9.03 1.67 -1.48
N ASN A 146 7.82 1.28 -1.86
CA ASN A 146 7.61 0.06 -2.64
C ASN A 146 8.34 0.12 -3.99
N MET A 147 8.48 1.31 -4.60
CA MET A 147 9.25 1.48 -5.83
C MET A 147 10.75 1.20 -5.61
N ALA A 148 11.30 1.53 -4.44
CA ALA A 148 12.65 1.13 -4.06
C ALA A 148 12.76 -0.40 -3.99
N LEU A 149 11.81 -1.07 -3.33
CA LEU A 149 11.77 -2.54 -3.34
C LEU A 149 11.69 -3.10 -4.77
N GLY A 150 10.84 -2.54 -5.63
CA GLY A 150 10.77 -2.89 -7.04
C GLY A 150 12.11 -2.75 -7.74
N ALA A 151 12.90 -1.70 -7.45
CA ALA A 151 14.23 -1.51 -8.01
C ALA A 151 15.23 -2.59 -7.59
N THR A 152 15.07 -3.21 -6.43
CA THR A 152 15.93 -4.33 -5.97
C THR A 152 15.72 -5.63 -6.74
N ARG A 153 14.52 -5.89 -7.28
CA ARG A 153 14.10 -7.21 -7.82
C ARG A 153 14.20 -8.35 -6.80
N ASN A 154 14.32 -8.05 -5.52
CA ASN A 154 14.58 -9.00 -4.44
C ASN A 154 13.30 -9.27 -3.64
N THR A 155 12.62 -10.37 -3.97
CA THR A 155 11.37 -10.78 -3.30
C THR A 155 11.58 -11.16 -1.83
N ASP A 156 12.78 -11.61 -1.44
CA ASP A 156 13.08 -11.93 -0.04
C ASP A 156 13.05 -10.66 0.82
N LEU A 157 13.50 -9.52 0.29
CA LEU A 157 13.39 -8.23 1.00
C LEU A 157 11.94 -7.78 1.14
N ALA A 158 11.10 -7.98 0.13
CA ALA A 158 9.68 -7.69 0.23
C ALA A 158 8.98 -8.57 1.28
N TYR A 159 9.31 -9.86 1.31
CA TYR A 159 8.83 -10.79 2.35
C TYR A 159 9.29 -10.36 3.75
N GLN A 160 10.58 -10.06 3.93
CA GLN A 160 11.14 -9.66 5.23
C GLN A 160 10.52 -8.35 5.73
N MET A 161 10.32 -7.37 4.83
CA MET A 161 9.64 -6.12 5.16
C MET A 161 8.20 -6.37 5.62
N GLY A 162 7.42 -7.18 4.87
CA GLY A 162 6.07 -7.55 5.24
C GLY A 162 6.02 -8.27 6.60
N LEU A 163 6.92 -9.23 6.83
CA LEU A 163 7.00 -9.96 8.11
C LEU A 163 7.38 -9.05 9.28
N GLN A 164 8.31 -8.10 9.07
CA GLN A 164 8.69 -7.16 10.12
C GLN A 164 7.56 -6.19 10.47
N ILE A 165 6.86 -5.65 9.46
CA ILE A 165 5.67 -4.82 9.68
C ILE A 165 4.60 -5.62 10.44
N ALA A 166 4.38 -6.89 10.09
CA ALA A 166 3.42 -7.74 10.79
C ALA A 166 3.78 -7.94 12.28
N LYS A 167 5.07 -8.14 12.61
CA LYS A 167 5.52 -8.22 14.01
C LYS A 167 5.19 -6.95 14.79
N GLU A 168 5.42 -5.79 14.19
CA GLU A 168 5.10 -4.49 14.79
C GLU A 168 3.58 -4.30 14.95
N CYS A 169 2.79 -4.62 13.91
CA CYS A 169 1.32 -4.64 13.98
C CYS A 169 0.82 -5.48 15.16
N ARG A 170 1.32 -6.72 15.28
CA ARG A 170 0.91 -7.65 16.37
C ARG A 170 1.31 -7.13 17.74
N ALA A 171 2.48 -6.50 17.88
CA ALA A 171 2.92 -5.91 19.14
C ALA A 171 2.01 -4.77 19.59
N ILE A 172 1.51 -3.96 18.66
CA ILE A 172 0.61 -2.82 18.93
C ILE A 172 -0.83 -3.29 19.13
N GLY A 173 -1.25 -4.40 18.49
CA GLY A 173 -2.63 -4.91 18.52
C GLY A 173 -3.39 -4.73 17.20
N ILE A 174 -2.70 -4.35 16.13
CA ILE A 174 -3.25 -4.25 14.78
C ILE A 174 -3.34 -5.66 14.16
N GLY A 175 -4.53 -6.01 13.67
CA GLY A 175 -4.82 -7.31 13.04
C GLY A 175 -4.89 -7.26 11.52
N GLN A 176 -5.18 -6.10 10.93
CA GLN A 176 -5.27 -5.91 9.48
C GLN A 176 -4.45 -4.72 9.04
N ASN A 177 -3.63 -4.91 7.99
CA ASN A 177 -2.89 -3.85 7.33
C ASN A 177 -3.44 -3.63 5.92
N TYR A 178 -3.82 -2.40 5.60
CA TYR A 178 -4.25 -2.01 4.25
C TYR A 178 -3.02 -1.79 3.35
N ALA A 179 -2.29 -2.88 3.12
CA ALA A 179 -1.12 -3.02 2.27
C ALA A 179 -0.97 -4.49 1.80
N PRO A 180 -0.30 -4.74 0.65
CA PRO A 180 0.44 -3.80 -0.19
C PRO A 180 -0.39 -3.07 -1.24
N VAL A 181 0.18 -1.99 -1.80
CA VAL A 181 -0.28 -1.38 -3.04
C VAL A 181 0.23 -2.24 -4.20
N VAL A 182 -0.70 -2.81 -4.97
CA VAL A 182 -0.41 -3.65 -6.15
C VAL A 182 -0.86 -2.98 -7.46
N ASP A 183 -1.12 -1.67 -7.41
CA ASP A 183 -1.36 -0.86 -8.59
C ASP A 183 -0.09 -0.79 -9.46
N ILE A 184 -0.26 -0.82 -10.78
CA ILE A 184 0.82 -0.72 -11.76
C ILE A 184 1.02 0.75 -12.14
N ASN A 185 2.19 1.32 -11.84
CA ASN A 185 2.45 2.74 -12.10
C ASN A 185 2.94 2.98 -13.53
N ASN A 186 2.05 3.01 -14.49
CA ASN A 186 2.32 3.23 -15.91
C ASN A 186 2.07 4.68 -16.37
N ASN A 187 1.71 5.57 -15.46
CA ASN A 187 1.54 7.01 -15.69
C ASN A 187 2.49 7.80 -14.79
N SER A 188 3.46 8.51 -15.38
CA SER A 188 4.43 9.36 -14.67
C SER A 188 3.78 10.51 -13.91
N ASP A 189 2.61 10.96 -14.38
CA ASP A 189 1.87 12.09 -13.82
C ASP A 189 0.85 11.68 -12.74
N ASN A 190 0.80 10.38 -12.40
CA ASN A 190 -0.09 9.89 -11.36
C ASN A 190 0.23 10.54 -10.00
N PRO A 191 -0.72 11.32 -9.44
CA PRO A 191 -0.48 12.11 -8.23
C PRO A 191 -0.73 11.31 -6.94
N ILE A 192 -1.07 10.01 -7.02
CA ILE A 192 -1.45 9.19 -5.86
C ILE A 192 -0.56 7.98 -5.70
N ILE A 193 -0.32 7.24 -6.77
CA ILE A 193 0.39 5.95 -6.72
C ILE A 193 1.90 6.17 -6.78
N ASN A 194 2.45 6.62 -7.89
CA ASN A 194 3.87 6.96 -8.05
C ASN A 194 4.77 5.93 -7.30
N VAL A 195 5.61 6.39 -6.36
CA VAL A 195 6.54 5.54 -5.58
C VAL A 195 5.87 4.55 -4.61
N ARG A 196 4.56 4.61 -4.43
CA ARG A 196 3.80 3.62 -3.67
C ARG A 196 3.65 2.28 -4.40
N SER A 197 3.73 2.27 -5.74
CA SER A 197 3.78 1.06 -6.57
C SER A 197 5.18 0.45 -6.57
N TYR A 198 5.28 -0.85 -6.82
CA TYR A 198 6.55 -1.54 -7.08
C TYR A 198 7.13 -1.24 -8.47
N GLY A 199 6.34 -0.74 -9.42
CA GLY A 199 6.78 -0.36 -10.76
C GLY A 199 5.68 -0.37 -11.82
N GLU A 200 6.09 -0.36 -13.10
CA GLU A 200 5.18 -0.36 -14.25
C GLU A 200 4.92 -1.76 -14.85
N ASP A 201 5.74 -2.73 -14.48
CA ASP A 201 5.65 -4.08 -15.02
C ASP A 201 4.74 -4.97 -14.15
N PRO A 202 3.70 -5.59 -14.75
CA PRO A 202 2.71 -6.36 -13.97
C PRO A 202 3.30 -7.61 -13.31
N GLU A 203 4.35 -8.23 -13.87
CA GLU A 203 5.01 -9.39 -13.28
C GLU A 203 5.84 -8.97 -12.06
N LEU A 204 6.58 -7.87 -12.18
CA LEU A 204 7.34 -7.30 -11.06
C LEU A 204 6.41 -6.93 -9.90
N VAL A 205 5.32 -6.20 -10.18
CA VAL A 205 4.34 -5.78 -9.16
C VAL A 205 3.74 -7.01 -8.49
N SER A 206 3.40 -8.05 -9.27
CA SER A 206 2.85 -9.31 -8.74
C SER A 206 3.85 -10.01 -7.81
N MET A 207 5.09 -10.24 -8.27
CA MET A 207 6.10 -10.97 -7.47
C MET A 207 6.42 -10.26 -6.15
N MET A 208 6.59 -8.95 -6.20
CA MET A 208 6.91 -8.16 -5.00
C MET A 208 5.72 -8.07 -4.05
N GLY A 209 4.51 -7.84 -4.59
CA GLY A 209 3.26 -7.80 -3.82
C GLY A 209 2.95 -9.12 -3.14
N ASP A 210 3.08 -10.24 -3.87
CA ASP A 210 2.85 -11.59 -3.33
C ASP A 210 3.83 -11.92 -2.18
N ALA A 211 5.12 -11.57 -2.34
CA ALA A 211 6.11 -11.78 -1.29
C ALA A 211 5.80 -10.96 -0.03
N PHE A 212 5.39 -9.70 -0.18
CA PHE A 212 4.95 -8.85 0.93
C PHE A 212 3.72 -9.42 1.62
N ILE A 213 2.67 -9.79 0.85
CA ILE A 213 1.44 -10.43 1.37
C ILE A 213 1.80 -11.67 2.18
N LYS A 214 2.67 -12.52 1.64
CA LYS A 214 3.12 -13.73 2.34
C LYS A 214 3.80 -13.38 3.67
N GLY A 215 4.71 -12.41 3.69
CA GLY A 215 5.39 -11.96 4.91
C GLY A 215 4.40 -11.45 5.97
N MET A 216 3.44 -10.61 5.57
CA MET A 216 2.38 -10.11 6.45
C MET A 216 1.54 -11.26 7.05
N GLN A 217 1.06 -12.18 6.21
CA GLN A 217 0.17 -13.26 6.64
C GLN A 217 0.90 -14.35 7.44
N ASP A 218 2.16 -14.64 7.14
CA ASP A 218 3.02 -15.50 7.97
C ASP A 218 3.28 -14.87 9.36
N GLY A 219 3.28 -13.53 9.45
CA GLY A 219 3.31 -12.78 10.71
C GLY A 219 1.96 -12.67 11.42
N ASN A 220 0.92 -13.38 10.95
CA ASN A 220 -0.44 -13.40 11.50
C ASN A 220 -1.12 -12.01 11.49
N VAL A 221 -0.98 -11.26 10.39
CA VAL A 221 -1.70 -10.01 10.10
C VAL A 221 -2.35 -10.13 8.73
N ILE A 222 -3.61 -9.73 8.62
CA ILE A 222 -4.36 -9.74 7.35
C ILE A 222 -3.76 -8.68 6.42
N ALA A 223 -3.20 -9.14 5.30
CA ALA A 223 -2.76 -8.27 4.21
C ALA A 223 -3.94 -7.89 3.31
N THR A 224 -3.90 -6.68 2.75
CA THR A 224 -4.96 -6.17 1.86
C THR A 224 -4.35 -5.66 0.57
N ALA A 225 -4.59 -6.34 -0.55
CA ALA A 225 -4.17 -5.87 -1.87
C ALA A 225 -5.03 -4.69 -2.31
N LYS A 226 -4.40 -3.59 -2.77
CA LYS A 226 -5.10 -2.35 -3.13
C LYS A 226 -4.46 -1.63 -4.31
N HIS A 227 -5.23 -0.85 -5.06
CA HIS A 227 -6.65 -0.48 -4.96
C HIS A 227 -7.40 -1.08 -6.15
N PHE A 228 -8.22 -2.09 -5.93
CA PHE A 228 -8.93 -2.82 -7.00
C PHE A 228 -9.95 -1.91 -7.72
N PRO A 229 -10.06 -1.95 -9.06
CA PRO A 229 -9.39 -2.86 -9.99
C PRO A 229 -8.08 -2.33 -10.59
N GLY A 230 -7.44 -1.30 -10.04
CA GLY A 230 -6.17 -0.72 -10.46
C GLY A 230 -6.23 0.81 -10.58
N HIS A 231 -5.41 1.52 -9.80
CA HIS A 231 -5.38 2.98 -9.66
C HIS A 231 -4.13 3.62 -10.31
N GLY A 232 -3.31 2.81 -11.01
CA GLY A 232 -1.97 3.26 -11.43
C GLY A 232 -1.93 4.21 -12.62
N ASP A 233 -3.01 4.34 -13.40
CA ASP A 233 -3.09 5.21 -14.59
C ASP A 233 -4.17 6.29 -14.43
N THR A 234 -4.18 6.98 -13.31
CA THR A 234 -5.05 8.13 -13.07
C THR A 234 -4.24 9.41 -13.05
N ASP A 235 -4.79 10.48 -13.60
CA ASP A 235 -4.29 11.85 -13.54
C ASP A 235 -5.08 12.72 -12.53
N ILE A 236 -6.16 12.18 -11.96
CA ILE A 236 -7.01 12.82 -10.96
C ILE A 236 -6.84 12.09 -9.62
N ASP A 237 -6.74 12.89 -8.56
CA ASP A 237 -6.69 12.40 -7.18
C ASP A 237 -8.09 12.06 -6.67
N SER A 238 -8.35 10.79 -6.33
CA SER A 238 -9.62 10.31 -5.77
C SER A 238 -9.98 10.95 -4.41
N HIS A 239 -9.01 11.57 -3.72
CA HIS A 239 -9.27 12.41 -2.55
C HIS A 239 -9.91 13.75 -2.92
N SER A 240 -9.84 14.18 -4.18
CA SER A 240 -10.34 15.46 -4.66
C SER A 240 -11.61 15.32 -5.49
N ASP A 241 -11.72 14.28 -6.31
CA ASP A 241 -12.89 13.99 -7.15
C ASP A 241 -12.91 12.52 -7.56
N LEU A 242 -13.92 12.08 -8.35
CA LEU A 242 -14.05 10.73 -8.86
C LEU A 242 -13.27 10.57 -10.19
N PRO A 243 -12.13 9.86 -10.22
CA PRO A 243 -11.42 9.58 -11.45
C PRO A 243 -12.23 8.65 -12.37
N VAL A 244 -12.22 8.92 -13.67
CA VAL A 244 -12.89 8.08 -14.68
C VAL A 244 -11.84 7.44 -15.58
N LEU A 245 -11.77 6.10 -15.59
CA LEU A 245 -10.86 5.33 -16.42
C LEU A 245 -11.62 4.73 -17.61
N ASN A 246 -11.32 5.22 -18.81
CA ASN A 246 -11.94 4.77 -20.06
C ASN A 246 -11.21 3.57 -20.68
N PHE A 247 -10.85 2.58 -19.85
CA PHE A 247 -10.20 1.37 -20.32
C PHE A 247 -11.21 0.36 -20.80
N ASP A 248 -10.88 -0.39 -21.84
CA ASP A 248 -11.64 -1.56 -22.21
C ASP A 248 -11.30 -2.76 -21.31
N ARG A 249 -12.15 -3.77 -21.34
CA ARG A 249 -11.97 -4.97 -20.56
C ARG A 249 -10.65 -5.70 -20.90
N SER A 250 -10.27 -5.71 -22.17
CA SER A 250 -9.04 -6.38 -22.62
C SER A 250 -7.80 -5.76 -22.00
N ARG A 251 -7.75 -4.44 -21.91
CA ARG A 251 -6.65 -3.75 -21.23
C ARG A 251 -6.60 -4.13 -19.75
N LEU A 252 -7.71 -4.04 -19.03
CA LEU A 252 -7.76 -4.40 -17.61
C LEU A 252 -7.27 -5.83 -17.37
N ASP A 253 -7.69 -6.79 -18.21
CA ASP A 253 -7.27 -8.18 -18.08
C ASP A 253 -5.79 -8.43 -18.35
N ASN A 254 -5.20 -7.64 -19.24
CA ASN A 254 -3.80 -7.79 -19.67
C ASN A 254 -2.83 -6.90 -18.89
N LEU A 255 -3.31 -6.02 -18.01
CA LEU A 255 -2.47 -5.12 -17.23
C LEU A 255 -2.95 -5.02 -15.78
N GLU A 256 -3.94 -4.18 -15.49
CA GLU A 256 -4.30 -3.77 -14.14
C GLU A 256 -4.74 -4.94 -13.24
N LEU A 257 -5.43 -5.94 -13.79
CA LEU A 257 -5.94 -7.09 -13.02
C LEU A 257 -4.89 -8.20 -12.77
N ILE A 258 -3.73 -8.17 -13.44
CA ILE A 258 -2.72 -9.23 -13.30
C ILE A 258 -2.22 -9.35 -11.86
N PRO A 259 -1.81 -8.27 -11.15
CA PRO A 259 -1.35 -8.39 -9.77
C PRO A 259 -2.46 -8.86 -8.82
N PHE A 260 -3.70 -8.45 -9.04
CA PHE A 260 -4.83 -8.92 -8.21
C PHE A 260 -5.15 -10.40 -8.44
N LYS A 261 -5.11 -10.88 -9.70
CA LYS A 261 -5.26 -12.31 -10.02
C LYS A 261 -4.18 -13.15 -9.34
N ASN A 262 -2.93 -12.66 -9.33
CA ASN A 262 -1.83 -13.33 -8.64
C ASN A 262 -2.01 -13.30 -7.11
N ALA A 263 -2.34 -12.16 -6.52
CA ALA A 263 -2.60 -12.05 -5.09
C ALA A 263 -3.73 -13.00 -4.62
N ILE A 264 -4.83 -13.09 -5.38
CA ILE A 264 -5.94 -14.03 -5.11
C ILE A 264 -5.46 -15.48 -5.18
N LYS A 265 -4.71 -15.84 -6.24
CA LYS A 265 -4.13 -17.18 -6.39
C LYS A 265 -3.20 -17.55 -5.22
N ASN A 266 -2.50 -16.56 -4.65
CA ASN A 266 -1.61 -16.71 -3.51
C ASN A 266 -2.31 -16.46 -2.16
N ASN A 267 -3.65 -16.51 -2.13
CA ASN A 267 -4.49 -16.46 -0.94
C ASN A 267 -4.35 -15.15 -0.14
N VAL A 268 -4.37 -14.00 -0.83
CA VAL A 268 -4.52 -12.72 -0.13
C VAL A 268 -5.84 -12.69 0.63
N MET A 269 -5.81 -12.31 1.89
CA MET A 269 -6.97 -12.39 2.78
C MET A 269 -7.94 -11.22 2.65
N SER A 270 -7.50 -10.09 2.09
CA SER A 270 -8.36 -8.93 1.89
C SER A 270 -8.01 -8.20 0.58
N VAL A 271 -9.02 -7.58 -0.04
CA VAL A 271 -8.89 -6.69 -1.21
C VAL A 271 -9.63 -5.40 -0.93
N MET A 272 -8.97 -4.25 -1.13
CA MET A 272 -9.56 -2.93 -0.99
C MET A 272 -10.00 -2.39 -2.35
N ILE A 273 -11.23 -1.90 -2.41
CA ILE A 273 -11.86 -1.39 -3.62
C ILE A 273 -11.70 0.12 -3.72
N ALA A 274 -11.16 0.58 -4.84
CA ALA A 274 -10.90 1.99 -5.13
C ALA A 274 -12.18 2.80 -5.39
N HIS A 275 -12.09 4.12 -5.20
CA HIS A 275 -13.08 5.07 -5.69
C HIS A 275 -12.72 5.53 -7.12
N LEU A 276 -12.98 4.65 -8.10
CA LEU A 276 -12.73 4.84 -9.53
C LEU A 276 -13.98 4.51 -10.32
N SER A 277 -14.34 5.32 -11.30
CA SER A 277 -15.39 4.99 -12.27
C SER A 277 -14.80 4.30 -13.50
N LEU A 278 -15.37 3.14 -13.86
CA LEU A 278 -14.98 2.35 -15.04
C LEU A 278 -16.22 2.06 -15.90
N PRO A 279 -16.56 2.94 -16.86
CA PRO A 279 -17.75 2.79 -17.69
C PRO A 279 -17.78 1.51 -18.52
N SER A 280 -16.64 0.90 -18.79
CA SER A 280 -16.55 -0.40 -19.49
C SER A 280 -16.99 -1.60 -18.65
N LEU A 281 -17.00 -1.47 -17.33
CA LEU A 281 -17.41 -2.52 -16.39
C LEU A 281 -18.77 -2.24 -15.75
N ASP A 282 -19.13 -0.96 -15.62
CA ASP A 282 -20.41 -0.54 -15.07
C ASP A 282 -21.00 0.59 -15.92
N ASN A 283 -22.17 0.33 -16.50
CA ASN A 283 -22.87 1.27 -17.38
C ASN A 283 -23.56 2.42 -16.61
N GLU A 284 -23.66 2.34 -15.29
CA GLU A 284 -24.18 3.43 -14.47
C GLU A 284 -23.12 4.52 -14.35
N SER A 285 -23.43 5.71 -14.85
CA SER A 285 -22.49 6.82 -14.87
C SER A 285 -22.16 7.31 -13.45
N ASN A 286 -20.90 7.64 -13.21
CA ASN A 286 -20.39 8.20 -11.95
C ASN A 286 -20.50 7.27 -10.72
N VAL A 287 -20.69 5.96 -10.91
CA VAL A 287 -20.62 5.00 -9.82
C VAL A 287 -19.15 4.58 -9.62
N PRO A 288 -18.57 4.80 -8.42
CA PRO A 288 -17.23 4.30 -8.13
C PRO A 288 -17.24 2.79 -7.97
N ALA A 289 -16.11 2.14 -8.29
CA ALA A 289 -15.94 0.69 -8.17
C ALA A 289 -16.33 0.18 -6.77
N SER A 290 -16.05 0.95 -5.73
CA SER A 290 -16.41 0.63 -4.33
C SER A 290 -17.92 0.53 -4.07
N LEU A 291 -18.76 1.01 -4.97
CA LEU A 291 -20.24 0.95 -4.88
C LEU A 291 -20.86 0.14 -6.04
N SER A 292 -20.03 -0.41 -6.93
CA SER A 292 -20.47 -1.14 -8.13
C SER A 292 -20.62 -2.64 -7.88
N LYS A 293 -21.86 -3.13 -8.01
CA LYS A 293 -22.13 -4.57 -7.95
C LYS A 293 -21.45 -5.35 -9.08
N ASN A 294 -21.38 -4.75 -10.27
CA ASN A 294 -20.74 -5.39 -11.42
C ASN A 294 -19.23 -5.61 -11.19
N ILE A 295 -18.56 -4.64 -10.56
CA ILE A 295 -17.12 -4.70 -10.30
C ILE A 295 -16.84 -5.60 -9.10
N ILE A 296 -17.54 -5.44 -7.99
CA ILE A 296 -17.27 -6.20 -6.76
C ILE A 296 -17.81 -7.62 -6.89
N ASN A 297 -19.12 -7.77 -7.03
CA ASN A 297 -19.72 -9.11 -7.10
C ASN A 297 -19.36 -9.79 -8.42
N GLY A 298 -19.63 -9.13 -9.57
CA GLY A 298 -19.45 -9.73 -10.88
C GLY A 298 -17.99 -10.06 -11.20
N LEU A 299 -17.08 -9.07 -11.11
CA LEU A 299 -15.68 -9.27 -11.49
C LEU A 299 -14.86 -9.92 -10.38
N LEU A 300 -14.80 -9.30 -9.16
CA LEU A 300 -13.91 -9.77 -8.11
C LEU A 300 -14.36 -11.09 -7.48
N ILE A 301 -15.64 -11.18 -7.07
CA ILE A 301 -16.15 -12.35 -6.33
C ILE A 301 -16.46 -13.51 -7.26
N ASP A 302 -17.28 -13.29 -8.29
CA ASP A 302 -17.78 -14.38 -9.14
C ASP A 302 -16.73 -14.81 -10.18
N GLU A 303 -16.18 -13.87 -10.96
CA GLU A 303 -15.27 -14.21 -12.05
C GLU A 303 -13.85 -14.54 -11.56
N MET A 304 -13.26 -13.68 -10.69
CA MET A 304 -11.92 -13.92 -10.15
C MET A 304 -11.92 -14.87 -8.94
N ASN A 305 -13.12 -15.31 -8.50
CA ASN A 305 -13.31 -16.27 -7.40
C ASN A 305 -12.66 -15.85 -6.08
N PHE A 306 -12.67 -14.55 -5.75
CA PHE A 306 -12.15 -14.06 -4.47
C PHE A 306 -13.04 -14.47 -3.30
N LYS A 307 -12.43 -15.01 -2.23
CA LYS A 307 -13.13 -15.55 -1.06
C LYS A 307 -12.80 -14.82 0.25
N GLY A 308 -11.89 -13.84 0.20
CA GLY A 308 -11.47 -13.06 1.36
C GLY A 308 -12.42 -11.91 1.69
N LEU A 309 -11.92 -10.99 2.54
CA LEU A 309 -12.63 -9.77 2.92
C LEU A 309 -12.57 -8.72 1.83
N VAL A 310 -13.73 -8.24 1.40
CA VAL A 310 -13.86 -7.07 0.52
C VAL A 310 -14.03 -5.83 1.39
N VAL A 311 -13.08 -4.91 1.33
CA VAL A 311 -13.12 -3.64 2.07
C VAL A 311 -13.20 -2.46 1.10
N THR A 312 -14.00 -1.44 1.40
CA THR A 312 -13.98 -0.19 0.64
C THR A 312 -12.74 0.62 0.97
N ASP A 313 -12.27 1.46 0.05
CA ASP A 313 -11.47 2.62 0.46
C ASP A 313 -12.33 3.55 1.33
N ALA A 314 -11.72 4.54 1.98
CA ALA A 314 -12.39 5.38 2.97
C ALA A 314 -13.59 6.15 2.38
N LEU A 315 -14.80 5.84 2.82
CA LEU A 315 -16.06 6.35 2.23
C LEU A 315 -16.33 7.83 2.52
N ASN A 316 -15.53 8.46 3.37
CA ASN A 316 -15.56 9.91 3.59
C ASN A 316 -14.74 10.70 2.55
N MET A 317 -14.13 10.03 1.56
CA MET A 317 -13.39 10.67 0.47
C MET A 317 -14.31 11.39 -0.53
N ALA A 318 -13.79 12.46 -1.14
CA ALA A 318 -14.57 13.34 -2.02
C ALA A 318 -15.16 12.61 -3.25
N GLY A 319 -14.49 11.59 -3.78
CA GLY A 319 -14.99 10.78 -4.88
C GLY A 319 -16.29 10.03 -4.58
N VAL A 320 -16.70 9.94 -3.31
CA VAL A 320 -17.98 9.35 -2.88
C VAL A 320 -18.93 10.42 -2.36
N VAL A 321 -18.46 11.21 -1.35
CA VAL A 321 -19.35 12.13 -0.60
C VAL A 321 -19.95 13.26 -1.43
N LYS A 322 -19.34 13.60 -2.57
CA LYS A 322 -19.87 14.59 -3.50
C LYS A 322 -21.08 14.09 -4.33
N HIS A 323 -21.21 12.78 -4.47
CA HIS A 323 -22.12 12.17 -5.45
C HIS A 323 -23.25 11.37 -4.82
N PHE A 324 -23.07 10.84 -3.59
CA PHE A 324 -24.00 9.92 -2.96
C PHE A 324 -24.29 10.31 -1.52
N SER A 325 -25.53 10.09 -1.05
CA SER A 325 -25.89 10.23 0.37
C SER A 325 -25.31 9.07 1.19
N ALA A 326 -25.19 9.25 2.51
CA ALA A 326 -24.69 8.21 3.40
C ALA A 326 -25.55 6.94 3.35
N GLU A 327 -26.86 7.09 3.27
CA GLU A 327 -27.84 5.99 3.17
C GLU A 327 -27.67 5.23 1.84
N GLU A 328 -27.52 5.95 0.73
CA GLU A 328 -27.35 5.33 -0.58
C GLU A 328 -26.02 4.55 -0.64
N VAL A 329 -24.92 5.14 -0.13
CA VAL A 329 -23.61 4.48 -0.02
C VAL A 329 -23.74 3.18 0.77
N ALA A 330 -24.40 3.22 1.93
CA ALA A 330 -24.62 2.06 2.78
C ALA A 330 -25.29 0.89 2.04
N LEU A 331 -26.38 1.18 1.34
CA LEU A 331 -27.15 0.17 0.61
C LEU A 331 -26.38 -0.39 -0.59
N ARG A 332 -25.68 0.48 -1.34
CA ARG A 332 -24.87 0.07 -2.49
C ARG A 332 -23.70 -0.82 -2.06
N CYS A 333 -23.01 -0.51 -0.95
CA CYS A 333 -21.93 -1.34 -0.42
C CYS A 333 -22.41 -2.77 -0.14
N VAL A 334 -23.51 -2.94 0.61
CA VAL A 334 -24.03 -4.28 0.93
C VAL A 334 -24.51 -5.01 -0.34
N ASN A 335 -25.23 -4.32 -1.23
CA ASN A 335 -25.73 -4.92 -2.46
C ASN A 335 -24.59 -5.32 -3.42
N ALA A 336 -23.45 -4.61 -3.36
CA ALA A 336 -22.27 -4.93 -4.16
C ALA A 336 -21.45 -6.10 -3.58
N GLY A 337 -21.62 -6.47 -2.31
CA GLY A 337 -20.90 -7.57 -1.66
C GLY A 337 -19.67 -7.11 -0.86
N VAL A 338 -19.68 -5.86 -0.38
CA VAL A 338 -18.67 -5.35 0.57
C VAL A 338 -18.85 -6.02 1.92
N ASP A 339 -17.75 -6.45 2.53
CA ASP A 339 -17.73 -7.05 3.87
C ASP A 339 -17.39 -6.01 4.95
N LEU A 340 -16.42 -5.11 4.68
CA LEU A 340 -15.99 -4.07 5.60
C LEU A 340 -16.23 -2.68 5.00
N ILE A 341 -17.08 -1.90 5.64
CA ILE A 341 -17.45 -0.53 5.27
C ILE A 341 -16.53 0.43 6.05
N LEU A 342 -15.50 0.94 5.37
CA LEU A 342 -14.45 1.74 6.00
C LEU A 342 -14.83 3.22 6.05
N MET A 343 -14.83 3.80 7.26
CA MET A 343 -15.05 5.23 7.51
C MET A 343 -16.29 5.80 6.81
N PRO A 344 -17.49 5.25 7.05
CA PRO A 344 -18.71 5.79 6.44
C PRO A 344 -19.01 7.21 6.93
N GLN A 345 -19.85 7.95 6.19
CA GLN A 345 -20.35 9.25 6.59
C GLN A 345 -21.40 9.15 7.72
N GLY A 346 -20.96 8.72 8.91
CA GLY A 346 -21.83 8.49 10.07
C GLY A 346 -22.19 7.00 10.22
N GLU A 347 -21.56 6.39 11.20
CA GLU A 347 -21.67 4.97 11.50
C GLU A 347 -23.12 4.57 11.83
N SER A 348 -23.78 5.31 12.74
CA SER A 348 -25.18 5.03 13.16
C SER A 348 -26.17 5.22 12.02
N VAL A 349 -25.95 6.19 11.12
CA VAL A 349 -26.77 6.41 9.91
C VAL A 349 -26.64 5.21 8.99
N THR A 350 -25.41 4.77 8.73
CA THR A 350 -25.12 3.61 7.88
C THR A 350 -25.76 2.33 8.43
N ILE A 351 -25.60 2.07 9.74
CA ILE A 351 -26.21 0.89 10.40
C ILE A 351 -27.73 0.95 10.26
N SER A 352 -28.37 2.08 10.54
CA SER A 352 -29.82 2.23 10.48
C SER A 352 -30.39 2.12 9.06
N ALA A 353 -29.66 2.64 8.06
CA ALA A 353 -30.07 2.53 6.66
C ALA A 353 -30.08 1.06 6.20
N ILE A 354 -29.03 0.29 6.53
CA ILE A 354 -28.95 -1.13 6.17
C ILE A 354 -30.04 -1.94 6.92
N GLU A 355 -30.22 -1.69 8.23
CA GLU A 355 -31.24 -2.35 9.06
C GLU A 355 -32.65 -2.14 8.49
N ASN A 356 -32.99 -0.89 8.13
CA ASN A 356 -34.27 -0.56 7.51
C ASN A 356 -34.45 -1.25 6.15
N ALA A 357 -33.38 -1.35 5.35
CA ALA A 357 -33.42 -2.01 4.04
C ALA A 357 -33.63 -3.53 4.16
N VAL A 358 -33.04 -4.16 5.18
CA VAL A 358 -33.29 -5.58 5.47
C VAL A 358 -34.72 -5.79 5.99
N ASN A 359 -35.18 -4.97 6.91
CA ASN A 359 -36.55 -5.05 7.47
C ASN A 359 -37.65 -4.82 6.41
N SER A 360 -37.36 -3.99 5.39
CA SER A 360 -38.28 -3.76 4.25
C SER A 360 -38.17 -4.83 3.13
N GLY A 361 -37.19 -5.75 3.22
CA GLY A 361 -36.95 -6.76 2.19
C GLY A 361 -36.17 -6.24 0.96
N THR A 362 -35.62 -5.02 1.00
CA THR A 362 -34.77 -4.45 -0.07
C THR A 362 -33.40 -5.12 -0.12
N LEU A 363 -32.85 -5.47 1.05
CA LEU A 363 -31.66 -6.30 1.23
C LEU A 363 -32.03 -7.60 1.95
N SER A 364 -31.30 -8.66 1.70
CA SER A 364 -31.49 -9.92 2.44
C SER A 364 -30.61 -10.00 3.67
N GLU A 365 -31.13 -10.53 4.78
CA GLU A 365 -30.31 -10.80 5.97
C GLU A 365 -29.16 -11.78 5.68
N GLU A 366 -29.33 -12.67 4.70
CA GLU A 366 -28.28 -13.62 4.30
C GLU A 366 -27.05 -12.92 3.69
N GLN A 367 -27.22 -11.78 3.01
CA GLN A 367 -26.07 -10.96 2.56
C GLN A 367 -25.26 -10.48 3.76
N ILE A 368 -25.92 -10.01 4.81
CA ILE A 368 -25.28 -9.59 6.07
C ILE A 368 -24.60 -10.79 6.76
N ASN A 369 -25.31 -11.92 6.85
CA ASN A 369 -24.77 -13.14 7.45
C ASN A 369 -23.51 -13.65 6.75
N ASN A 370 -23.46 -13.55 5.41
CA ASN A 370 -22.30 -13.97 4.62
C ASN A 370 -21.07 -13.08 4.90
N SER A 371 -21.23 -11.76 4.94
CA SER A 371 -20.16 -10.83 5.30
C SER A 371 -19.71 -11.01 6.76
N LEU A 372 -20.66 -11.13 7.68
CA LEU A 372 -20.35 -11.34 9.09
C LEU A 372 -19.59 -12.65 9.31
N ARG A 373 -19.94 -13.72 8.61
CA ARG A 373 -19.26 -15.02 8.69
C ARG A 373 -17.78 -14.89 8.31
N LYS A 374 -17.46 -14.14 7.25
CA LYS A 374 -16.06 -13.83 6.85
C LYS A 374 -15.34 -13.01 7.92
N ILE A 375 -15.99 -11.97 8.46
CA ILE A 375 -15.42 -11.10 9.51
C ILE A 375 -15.12 -11.90 10.79
N LEU A 376 -16.04 -12.73 11.25
CA LEU A 376 -15.85 -13.57 12.43
C LEU A 376 -14.74 -14.61 12.21
N ASN A 377 -14.67 -15.23 11.04
CA ASN A 377 -13.57 -16.13 10.67
C ASN A 377 -12.21 -15.42 10.66
N ALA A 378 -12.15 -14.17 10.18
CA ALA A 378 -10.94 -13.35 10.22
C ALA A 378 -10.50 -13.06 11.66
N LYS A 379 -11.43 -12.72 12.56
CA LYS A 379 -11.18 -12.50 13.98
C LYS A 379 -10.72 -13.79 14.69
N GLU A 380 -11.28 -14.95 14.33
CA GLU A 380 -10.83 -16.26 14.83
C GLU A 380 -9.41 -16.61 14.32
N TRP A 381 -9.11 -16.36 13.04
CA TRP A 381 -7.78 -16.56 12.47
C TRP A 381 -6.72 -15.71 13.17
N LEU A 382 -7.05 -14.47 13.52
CA LEU A 382 -6.21 -13.57 14.30
C LEU A 382 -6.14 -13.96 15.78
N LYS A 383 -6.95 -14.93 16.23
CA LYS A 383 -7.10 -15.37 17.63
C LYS A 383 -7.47 -14.23 18.57
N LEU A 384 -8.30 -13.29 18.13
CA LEU A 384 -8.67 -12.13 18.93
C LEU A 384 -9.45 -12.48 20.21
N ASN A 385 -10.09 -13.64 20.26
CA ASN A 385 -10.74 -14.16 21.48
C ASN A 385 -9.74 -14.64 22.53
N GLU A 386 -8.52 -15.06 22.13
CA GLU A 386 -7.45 -15.56 23.00
C GLU A 386 -6.45 -14.44 23.35
N TYR A 387 -6.10 -13.59 22.36
CA TYR A 387 -5.07 -12.55 22.46
C TYR A 387 -5.67 -11.16 22.18
N LYS A 388 -6.65 -10.78 23.00
CA LYS A 388 -7.38 -9.53 22.84
C LYS A 388 -6.54 -8.29 23.19
N ILE A 389 -5.54 -8.45 24.07
CA ILE A 389 -4.75 -7.37 24.67
C ILE A 389 -3.26 -7.56 24.38
N SER A 390 -2.61 -6.49 23.92
CA SER A 390 -1.16 -6.44 23.69
C SER A 390 -0.38 -6.24 25.00
N ASP A 391 0.82 -6.82 25.08
CA ASP A 391 1.76 -6.56 26.17
C ASP A 391 2.51 -5.25 25.91
N VAL A 392 2.00 -4.16 26.47
CA VAL A 392 2.51 -2.80 26.28
C VAL A 392 4.01 -2.67 26.59
N ASN A 393 4.51 -3.46 27.56
CA ASN A 393 5.93 -3.42 27.96
C ASN A 393 6.89 -3.99 26.89
N LYS A 394 6.37 -4.73 25.92
CA LYS A 394 7.15 -5.30 24.82
C LYS A 394 7.10 -4.47 23.54
N VAL A 395 6.18 -3.54 23.42
CA VAL A 395 5.98 -2.75 22.19
C VAL A 395 7.28 -2.08 21.75
N SER A 396 7.94 -1.33 22.64
CA SER A 396 9.20 -0.62 22.34
C SER A 396 10.39 -1.54 22.01
N GLN A 397 10.29 -2.84 22.31
CA GLN A 397 11.34 -3.82 21.97
C GLN A 397 11.17 -4.36 20.55
N VAL A 398 9.96 -4.27 19.99
CA VAL A 398 9.58 -4.83 18.69
C VAL A 398 9.54 -3.74 17.63
N VAL A 399 8.90 -2.61 17.96
CA VAL A 399 8.73 -1.47 17.04
C VAL A 399 10.06 -0.77 16.86
N ASN A 400 10.41 -0.47 15.61
CA ASN A 400 11.66 0.20 15.20
C ASN A 400 12.93 -0.51 15.71
N SER A 401 12.91 -1.83 15.70
CA SER A 401 14.01 -2.70 16.15
C SER A 401 15.23 -2.57 15.25
N ASP A 402 16.40 -3.05 15.72
CA ASP A 402 17.62 -3.07 14.92
C ASP A 402 17.48 -3.97 13.68
N GLU A 403 16.67 -5.02 13.74
CA GLU A 403 16.37 -5.85 12.58
C GLU A 403 15.57 -5.06 11.53
N ALA A 404 14.58 -4.25 11.94
CA ALA A 404 13.85 -3.37 11.03
C ALA A 404 14.80 -2.37 10.34
N LYS A 405 15.71 -1.74 11.10
CA LYS A 405 16.72 -0.81 10.55
C LYS A 405 17.66 -1.50 9.57
N LYS A 406 18.07 -2.74 9.86
CA LYS A 406 18.93 -3.54 8.98
C LYS A 406 18.23 -3.88 7.66
N ILE A 407 16.98 -4.31 7.70
CA ILE A 407 16.17 -4.57 6.49
C ILE A 407 16.00 -3.27 5.69
N SER A 408 15.64 -2.16 6.35
CA SER A 408 15.50 -0.84 5.73
C SER A 408 16.79 -0.41 5.02
N ARG A 409 17.95 -0.59 5.68
CA ARG A 409 19.25 -0.28 5.11
C ARG A 409 19.58 -1.18 3.91
N GLN A 410 19.31 -2.47 3.98
CA GLN A 410 19.57 -3.39 2.88
C GLN A 410 18.70 -3.06 1.65
N ILE A 411 17.42 -2.72 1.85
CA ILE A 411 16.56 -2.24 0.76
C ILE A 411 17.15 -0.98 0.12
N ALA A 412 17.60 -0.01 0.92
CA ALA A 412 18.20 1.22 0.43
C ALA A 412 19.48 0.95 -0.40
N ASP A 413 20.38 0.11 0.10
CA ASP A 413 21.63 -0.24 -0.57
C ASP A 413 21.41 -0.96 -1.90
N GLU A 414 20.43 -1.89 -1.96
CA GLU A 414 20.16 -2.69 -3.15
C GLU A 414 19.29 -1.97 -4.19
N SER A 415 18.49 -0.98 -3.75
CA SER A 415 17.58 -0.24 -4.65
C SER A 415 18.26 0.91 -5.39
N LEU A 416 19.37 1.44 -4.87
CA LEU A 416 20.00 2.65 -5.41
C LEU A 416 20.37 2.45 -6.89
N THR A 417 19.76 3.26 -7.75
CA THR A 417 19.86 3.11 -9.21
C THR A 417 20.60 4.29 -9.83
N LEU A 418 21.75 4.03 -10.46
CA LEU A 418 22.48 5.00 -11.24
C LEU A 418 21.92 5.00 -12.68
N VAL A 419 21.17 6.03 -13.04
CA VAL A 419 20.47 6.13 -14.33
C VAL A 419 21.37 6.76 -15.39
N LYS A 420 22.13 7.79 -15.00
CA LYS A 420 23.05 8.52 -15.86
C LYS A 420 24.37 8.80 -15.13
N ASN A 421 25.51 8.72 -15.83
CA ASN A 421 26.83 8.99 -15.25
C ASN A 421 27.86 9.35 -16.33
N ASP A 422 27.66 10.49 -16.99
CA ASP A 422 28.53 10.97 -18.06
C ASP A 422 29.92 11.27 -17.49
N GLY A 423 30.95 10.75 -18.12
CA GLY A 423 32.33 10.92 -17.66
C GLY A 423 32.69 10.17 -16.36
N ASN A 424 31.88 9.22 -15.92
CA ASN A 424 32.13 8.38 -14.72
C ASN A 424 32.42 9.21 -13.47
N ILE A 425 31.58 10.23 -13.21
CA ILE A 425 31.77 11.18 -12.11
C ILE A 425 31.58 10.51 -10.75
N VAL A 426 30.57 9.64 -10.65
CA VAL A 426 30.27 8.88 -9.43
C VAL A 426 30.76 7.43 -9.61
N PRO A 427 31.52 6.85 -8.64
CA PRO A 427 31.97 7.46 -7.38
C PRO A 427 33.05 8.52 -7.57
N PHE A 428 33.15 9.46 -6.61
CA PHE A 428 34.15 10.54 -6.63
C PHE A 428 35.53 10.00 -6.25
N ASN A 429 36.34 9.64 -7.23
CA ASN A 429 37.66 9.04 -6.99
C ASN A 429 38.70 10.03 -6.40
N ASN A 430 38.57 11.32 -6.73
CA ASN A 430 39.52 12.38 -6.32
C ASN A 430 38.82 13.46 -5.47
N ALA A 431 37.86 13.09 -4.63
CA ALA A 431 37.10 14.04 -3.81
C ALA A 431 38.00 14.95 -2.96
N SER A 432 39.13 14.44 -2.41
CA SER A 432 40.07 15.19 -1.58
C SER A 432 40.78 16.34 -2.32
N GLU A 433 40.77 16.36 -3.62
CA GLU A 433 41.35 17.41 -4.45
C GLU A 433 40.27 18.40 -4.95
N GLN A 434 39.00 18.09 -4.79
CA GLN A 434 37.86 18.83 -5.35
C GLN A 434 37.07 19.59 -4.28
N SER A 435 36.52 20.73 -4.69
CA SER A 435 35.52 21.48 -3.91
C SER A 435 34.11 21.11 -4.36
N CYS A 436 33.16 21.06 -3.40
CA CYS A 436 31.80 20.66 -3.64
C CYS A 436 30.80 21.74 -3.20
N LEU A 437 29.79 22.02 -4.03
CA LEU A 437 28.60 22.76 -3.63
C LEU A 437 27.43 21.81 -3.52
N ILE A 438 26.74 21.82 -2.38
CA ILE A 438 25.50 21.08 -2.17
C ILE A 438 24.33 22.05 -2.30
N VAL A 439 23.39 21.75 -3.16
CA VAL A 439 22.17 22.53 -3.36
C VAL A 439 20.97 21.63 -3.12
N SER A 440 20.50 21.57 -1.87
CA SER A 440 19.32 20.78 -1.48
C SER A 440 18.06 21.48 -1.96
N LEU A 441 17.19 20.72 -2.64
CA LEU A 441 15.93 21.19 -3.20
C LEU A 441 14.76 20.39 -2.63
N ASN A 442 13.69 21.08 -2.24
CA ASN A 442 12.47 20.42 -1.82
C ASN A 442 11.22 21.20 -2.29
N ASN A 443 10.12 20.47 -2.56
CA ASN A 443 8.86 21.06 -3.01
C ASN A 443 7.88 21.35 -1.87
N GLY A 444 8.32 21.21 -0.61
CA GLY A 444 7.47 21.38 0.57
C GLY A 444 8.26 21.70 1.83
N ASN A 445 7.94 21.06 2.93
CA ASN A 445 8.53 21.31 4.23
C ASN A 445 9.41 20.12 4.68
N GLU A 446 10.40 19.76 3.84
CA GLU A 446 11.27 18.58 4.02
C GLU A 446 12.63 18.94 4.68
N LYS A 447 12.64 20.00 5.49
CA LYS A 447 13.86 20.49 6.13
C LYS A 447 14.60 19.41 6.96
N ALA A 448 13.87 18.56 7.65
CA ALA A 448 14.46 17.48 8.44
C ALA A 448 15.33 16.52 7.60
N ASN A 449 14.89 16.21 6.37
CA ASN A 449 15.65 15.35 5.45
C ASN A 449 16.89 16.07 4.89
N SER A 450 16.76 17.37 4.57
CA SER A 450 17.89 18.21 4.16
C SER A 450 18.94 18.32 5.28
N ASP A 451 18.50 18.58 6.51
CA ASP A 451 19.37 18.65 7.69
C ASP A 451 20.06 17.29 7.97
N TYR A 452 19.32 16.17 7.84
CA TYR A 452 19.90 14.83 8.00
C TYR A 452 20.98 14.56 6.94
N PHE A 453 20.71 14.89 5.66
CA PHE A 453 21.68 14.75 4.59
C PHE A 453 22.95 15.57 4.89
N LEU A 454 22.80 16.84 5.27
CA LEU A 454 23.92 17.73 5.55
C LEU A 454 24.78 17.19 6.71
N ASN A 455 24.15 16.78 7.81
CA ASN A 455 24.86 16.21 8.96
C ASN A 455 25.63 14.95 8.55
N ARG A 456 24.95 14.01 7.87
CA ARG A 456 25.56 12.77 7.43
C ARG A 456 26.68 12.98 6.39
N PHE A 457 26.47 13.91 5.46
CA PHE A 457 27.50 14.28 4.49
C PHE A 457 28.71 14.91 5.19
N THR A 458 28.50 15.79 6.17
CA THR A 458 29.58 16.43 6.94
C THR A 458 30.44 15.38 7.68
N ASP A 459 29.81 14.40 8.32
CA ASP A 459 30.50 13.32 9.04
C ASP A 459 31.38 12.45 8.13
N LEU A 460 30.95 12.23 6.89
CA LEU A 460 31.61 11.35 5.91
C LEU A 460 32.41 12.12 4.85
N ASN A 461 32.42 13.46 4.89
CA ASN A 461 32.97 14.29 3.82
C ASN A 461 34.41 13.94 3.49
N LYS A 462 34.69 13.70 2.22
CA LYS A 462 36.04 13.49 1.66
C LYS A 462 36.47 14.62 0.71
N PHE A 463 35.59 15.59 0.42
CA PHE A 463 35.94 16.73 -0.42
C PHE A 463 36.91 17.68 0.32
N LYS A 464 37.75 18.36 -0.45
CA LYS A 464 38.69 19.38 0.06
C LYS A 464 37.96 20.48 0.84
N SER A 465 36.81 20.91 0.32
CA SER A 465 35.89 21.88 0.94
C SER A 465 34.50 21.72 0.38
N PHE A 466 33.48 22.11 1.14
CA PHE A 466 32.10 22.19 0.62
C PHE A 466 31.34 23.38 1.22
N SER A 467 30.30 23.80 0.50
CA SER A 467 29.26 24.74 0.95
C SER A 467 27.87 24.17 0.69
N TYR A 468 26.87 24.76 1.30
CA TYR A 468 25.51 24.20 1.32
C TYR A 468 24.44 25.30 1.17
N TYR A 469 23.46 25.04 0.30
CA TYR A 469 22.20 25.76 0.19
C TYR A 469 21.03 24.81 0.46
N ASP A 470 20.02 25.27 1.18
CA ASP A 470 18.74 24.58 1.38
C ASP A 470 17.62 25.46 0.85
N LEU A 471 16.99 25.03 -0.24
CA LEU A 471 16.07 25.84 -1.03
C LEU A 471 14.71 25.14 -1.10
N THR A 472 13.68 25.81 -0.56
CA THR A 472 12.32 25.26 -0.44
C THR A 472 11.33 26.01 -1.32
N GLY A 473 10.49 25.29 -2.06
CA GLY A 473 9.42 25.86 -2.87
C GLY A 473 9.91 26.73 -4.01
N ASN A 474 9.24 27.82 -4.29
CA ASN A 474 9.66 28.78 -5.32
C ASN A 474 10.89 29.57 -4.88
N ILE A 475 11.94 29.58 -5.72
CA ILE A 475 13.22 30.20 -5.41
C ILE A 475 13.32 31.58 -6.06
N ASN A 476 13.76 32.57 -5.28
CA ASN A 476 14.24 33.85 -5.75
C ASN A 476 15.78 33.88 -5.67
N GLY A 477 16.47 34.60 -6.56
CA GLY A 477 17.93 34.73 -6.49
C GLY A 477 18.71 33.56 -7.10
N ILE A 478 18.14 32.86 -8.09
CA ILE A 478 18.83 31.77 -8.81
C ILE A 478 20.23 32.17 -9.28
N ASN A 479 20.39 33.42 -9.77
CA ASN A 479 21.65 33.92 -10.28
C ASN A 479 22.77 33.96 -9.23
N ASP A 480 22.45 34.17 -7.93
CA ASP A 480 23.44 34.23 -6.87
C ASP A 480 24.00 32.81 -6.59
N VAL A 481 23.14 31.78 -6.59
CA VAL A 481 23.55 30.39 -6.44
C VAL A 481 24.40 29.93 -7.63
N VAL A 482 24.01 30.30 -8.86
CA VAL A 482 24.75 29.97 -10.10
C VAL A 482 26.11 30.68 -10.11
N ALA A 483 26.18 31.95 -9.68
CA ALA A 483 27.44 32.69 -9.58
C ALA A 483 28.38 32.08 -8.55
N ASP A 484 27.88 31.67 -7.37
CA ASP A 484 28.67 31.00 -6.35
C ASP A 484 29.14 29.61 -6.82
N ALA A 485 28.31 28.87 -7.55
CA ALA A 485 28.64 27.55 -8.12
C ALA A 485 29.90 27.58 -9.02
N ALA A 486 30.26 28.75 -9.60
CA ALA A 486 31.49 28.90 -10.38
C ALA A 486 32.76 28.58 -9.57
N ASN A 487 32.72 28.72 -8.24
CA ASN A 487 33.86 28.50 -7.33
C ASN A 487 34.08 27.02 -6.97
N TYR A 488 33.21 26.09 -7.41
CA TYR A 488 33.26 24.66 -7.04
C TYR A 488 33.48 23.77 -8.26
N ASP A 489 34.09 22.59 -8.02
CA ASP A 489 34.40 21.61 -9.06
C ASP A 489 33.22 20.69 -9.35
N VAL A 490 32.44 20.38 -8.31
CA VAL A 490 31.28 19.48 -8.36
C VAL A 490 30.09 20.11 -7.65
N ILE A 491 28.90 19.90 -8.20
CA ILE A 491 27.64 20.32 -7.60
C ILE A 491 26.81 19.07 -7.32
N ILE A 492 26.40 18.86 -6.07
CA ILE A 492 25.51 17.76 -5.67
C ILE A 492 24.14 18.36 -5.36
N VAL A 493 23.09 17.83 -6.01
CA VAL A 493 21.72 18.32 -5.85
C VAL A 493 20.82 17.19 -5.31
N PRO A 494 20.75 17.04 -3.96
CA PRO A 494 19.73 16.18 -3.34
C PRO A 494 18.35 16.82 -3.49
N ILE A 495 17.39 16.03 -3.99
CA ILE A 495 16.01 16.48 -4.24
C ILE A 495 15.03 15.67 -3.42
N TYR A 496 14.21 16.37 -2.63
CA TYR A 496 13.12 15.82 -1.82
C TYR A 496 11.78 16.30 -2.40
N ALA A 497 11.38 15.70 -3.52
CA ALA A 497 10.10 15.99 -4.17
C ALA A 497 9.07 14.93 -3.81
N LYS A 498 8.19 15.25 -2.86
CA LYS A 498 7.04 14.41 -2.52
C LYS A 498 5.89 14.70 -3.47
N VAL A 499 5.20 13.64 -3.85
CA VAL A 499 3.90 13.75 -4.50
C VAL A 499 2.92 14.39 -3.52
N LYS A 500 2.32 15.51 -3.93
CA LYS A 500 1.37 16.25 -3.10
C LYS A 500 -0.05 15.78 -3.38
N ILE A 501 -0.53 14.87 -2.56
CA ILE A 501 -1.94 14.44 -2.54
C ILE A 501 -2.84 15.68 -2.40
N LYS A 502 -3.97 15.72 -3.07
CA LYS A 502 -4.97 16.80 -3.17
C LYS A 502 -4.59 18.00 -4.05
N THR A 503 -3.34 18.19 -4.42
CA THR A 503 -2.92 19.29 -5.29
C THR A 503 -2.52 18.84 -6.69
N GLY A 504 -2.38 17.52 -6.91
CA GLY A 504 -1.98 16.94 -8.20
C GLY A 504 -0.54 17.24 -8.63
N THR A 505 0.31 17.73 -7.71
CA THR A 505 1.70 18.10 -8.06
C THR A 505 2.63 16.91 -7.84
N VAL A 506 3.27 16.44 -8.90
CA VAL A 506 4.23 15.31 -8.88
C VAL A 506 5.68 15.72 -9.09
N GLY A 507 5.96 16.99 -9.39
CA GLY A 507 7.26 17.52 -9.77
C GLY A 507 7.81 18.59 -8.83
N LEU A 508 8.89 19.22 -9.32
CA LEU A 508 9.50 20.39 -8.71
C LEU A 508 8.84 21.67 -9.22
N PRO A 509 8.88 22.77 -8.45
CA PRO A 509 8.60 24.11 -8.96
C PRO A 509 9.49 24.46 -10.16
N GLU A 510 8.96 25.20 -11.12
CA GLU A 510 9.68 25.60 -12.33
C GLU A 510 10.99 26.35 -12.02
N SER A 511 11.00 27.17 -10.94
CA SER A 511 12.21 27.88 -10.50
C SER A 511 13.33 26.94 -10.06
N GLN A 512 13.01 25.77 -9.47
CA GLN A 512 14.01 24.77 -9.11
C GLN A 512 14.53 24.02 -10.33
N ILE A 513 13.67 23.68 -11.28
CA ILE A 513 14.07 23.10 -12.58
C ILE A 513 15.00 24.05 -13.31
N SER A 514 14.64 25.34 -13.38
CA SER A 514 15.45 26.40 -14.01
C SER A 514 16.82 26.57 -13.34
N LEU A 515 16.90 26.44 -12.00
CA LEU A 515 18.18 26.46 -11.28
C LEU A 515 19.07 25.28 -11.70
N ILE A 516 18.55 24.04 -11.70
CA ILE A 516 19.34 22.86 -12.10
C ILE A 516 19.86 23.01 -13.53
N ASN A 517 19.00 23.47 -14.47
CA ASN A 517 19.39 23.70 -15.86
C ASN A 517 20.47 24.81 -15.98
N SER A 518 20.37 25.88 -15.19
CA SER A 518 21.38 26.96 -15.17
C SER A 518 22.72 26.48 -14.60
N LEU A 519 22.72 25.67 -13.54
CA LEU A 519 23.91 25.03 -12.98
C LEU A 519 24.58 24.11 -14.02
N THR A 520 23.77 23.33 -14.75
CA THR A 520 24.27 22.43 -15.81
C THR A 520 24.85 23.24 -16.99
N ALA A 521 24.16 24.28 -17.44
CA ALA A 521 24.61 25.15 -18.53
C ALA A 521 25.89 25.90 -18.20
N SER A 522 26.26 26.09 -16.93
CA SER A 522 27.53 26.67 -16.52
C SER A 522 28.75 25.78 -16.76
N GLY A 523 28.56 24.56 -17.29
CA GLY A 523 29.62 23.58 -17.59
C GLY A 523 30.16 22.86 -16.37
N LYS A 524 29.49 22.95 -15.22
CA LYS A 524 29.87 22.25 -13.99
C LYS A 524 29.37 20.80 -14.00
N LYS A 525 30.05 19.93 -13.24
CA LYS A 525 29.61 18.54 -13.01
C LYS A 525 28.46 18.54 -12.01
N VAL A 526 27.24 18.36 -12.52
CA VAL A 526 26.02 18.35 -11.70
C VAL A 526 25.59 16.90 -11.47
N VAL A 527 25.57 16.48 -10.21
CA VAL A 527 25.11 15.15 -9.75
C VAL A 527 23.81 15.33 -9.00
N VAL A 528 22.72 14.80 -9.55
CA VAL A 528 21.40 14.86 -8.94
C VAL A 528 21.05 13.53 -8.25
N VAL A 529 20.50 13.61 -7.05
CA VAL A 529 19.91 12.44 -6.34
C VAL A 529 18.45 12.71 -6.07
N SER A 530 17.56 11.91 -6.65
CA SER A 530 16.12 11.98 -6.37
C SER A 530 15.74 11.04 -5.22
N PHE A 531 15.34 11.61 -4.09
CA PHE A 531 14.81 10.90 -2.92
C PHE A 531 13.29 10.72 -2.97
N GLY A 532 12.75 10.43 -4.14
CA GLY A 532 11.32 10.24 -4.36
C GLY A 532 11.04 9.90 -5.82
N ASN A 533 10.29 10.78 -6.49
CA ASN A 533 9.86 10.61 -7.87
C ASN A 533 11.05 10.41 -8.84
N PRO A 534 11.17 9.25 -9.54
CA PRO A 534 12.27 8.98 -10.47
C PRO A 534 12.18 9.78 -11.77
N TYR A 535 11.00 10.31 -12.13
CA TYR A 535 10.74 10.95 -13.42
C TYR A 535 11.31 12.37 -13.53
N LEU A 536 11.85 12.93 -12.46
CA LEU A 536 12.29 14.35 -12.40
C LEU A 536 13.35 14.72 -13.44
N ILE A 537 14.21 13.77 -13.86
CA ILE A 537 15.25 14.00 -14.86
C ILE A 537 14.70 14.53 -16.20
N GLN A 538 13.42 14.32 -16.48
CA GLN A 538 12.78 14.85 -17.69
C GLN A 538 12.85 16.39 -17.76
N GLY A 539 12.85 17.06 -16.60
CA GLY A 539 12.96 18.52 -16.50
C GLY A 539 14.39 19.07 -16.67
N PHE A 540 15.42 18.20 -16.52
CA PHE A 540 16.85 18.58 -16.58
C PHE A 540 17.71 17.44 -17.16
N PRO A 541 17.48 17.02 -18.41
CA PRO A 541 18.09 15.83 -19.00
C PRO A 541 19.63 15.93 -19.17
N ASP A 542 20.18 17.14 -19.15
CA ASP A 542 21.59 17.41 -19.42
C ASP A 542 22.50 17.32 -18.20
N VAL A 543 21.96 17.02 -16.99
CA VAL A 543 22.80 16.81 -15.80
C VAL A 543 23.82 15.70 -16.03
N SER A 544 24.99 15.82 -15.39
CA SER A 544 26.09 14.90 -15.62
C SER A 544 25.86 13.51 -15.02
N SER A 545 25.17 13.45 -13.88
CA SER A 545 24.80 12.18 -13.23
C SER A 545 23.42 12.28 -12.59
N TYR A 546 22.66 11.18 -12.65
CA TYR A 546 21.34 11.07 -12.03
C TYR A 546 21.20 9.75 -11.29
N ILE A 547 20.85 9.85 -10.01
CA ILE A 547 20.69 8.72 -9.09
C ILE A 547 19.25 8.72 -8.58
N CYS A 548 18.56 7.59 -8.67
CA CYS A 548 17.26 7.37 -8.05
C CYS A 548 17.42 6.59 -6.74
N ALA A 549 16.98 7.17 -5.63
CA ALA A 549 16.87 6.53 -4.32
C ALA A 549 15.42 6.15 -3.97
N TYR A 550 14.43 6.66 -4.72
CA TYR A 550 12.98 6.40 -4.63
C TYR A 550 12.33 6.70 -3.29
N ALA A 551 13.08 7.02 -2.25
CA ALA A 551 12.60 7.27 -0.90
C ALA A 551 13.48 8.27 -0.16
N ASP A 552 12.86 8.99 0.76
CA ASP A 552 13.47 9.99 1.64
C ASP A 552 13.78 9.45 3.06
N ALA A 553 13.73 8.13 3.24
CA ALA A 553 14.14 7.49 4.48
C ALA A 553 15.62 7.76 4.79
N GLY A 554 15.97 7.90 6.06
CA GLY A 554 17.37 8.14 6.47
C GLY A 554 18.33 7.09 5.90
N THR A 555 17.92 5.83 5.83
CA THR A 555 18.69 4.75 5.21
C THR A 555 18.93 4.95 3.71
N SER A 556 17.99 5.55 2.98
CA SER A 556 18.16 5.90 1.57
C SER A 556 19.14 7.06 1.39
N ILE A 557 19.14 8.03 2.31
CA ILE A 557 20.09 9.14 2.34
C ILE A 557 21.49 8.60 2.62
N ASP A 558 21.64 7.73 3.62
CA ASP A 558 22.91 7.07 3.94
C ASP A 558 23.47 6.30 2.74
N ALA A 559 22.63 5.48 2.08
CA ALA A 559 23.04 4.72 0.90
C ALA A 559 23.53 5.63 -0.23
N ALA A 560 22.82 6.73 -0.50
CA ALA A 560 23.22 7.69 -1.54
C ALA A 560 24.58 8.31 -1.24
N ILE A 561 24.83 8.75 0.01
CA ILE A 561 26.12 9.34 0.41
C ILE A 561 27.25 8.31 0.36
N ASP A 562 27.01 7.07 0.83
CA ASP A 562 27.98 5.99 0.76
C ASP A 562 28.37 5.64 -0.70
N SER A 563 27.41 5.74 -1.64
CA SER A 563 27.66 5.50 -3.05
C SER A 563 28.57 6.56 -3.70
N PHE A 564 28.55 7.79 -3.20
CA PHE A 564 29.46 8.86 -3.67
C PHE A 564 30.93 8.50 -3.53
N TYR A 565 31.25 7.69 -2.55
CA TYR A 565 32.63 7.28 -2.24
C TYR A 565 32.92 5.82 -2.59
N GLY A 566 31.99 5.15 -3.29
CA GLY A 566 32.15 3.76 -3.70
C GLY A 566 32.13 2.74 -2.55
N THR A 567 31.63 3.14 -1.37
CA THR A 567 31.47 2.23 -0.21
C THR A 567 30.41 1.18 -0.50
N ILE A 568 29.37 1.56 -1.22
CA ILE A 568 28.38 0.65 -1.79
C ILE A 568 28.35 0.77 -3.32
N LYS A 569 27.91 -0.30 -3.99
CA LYS A 569 27.79 -0.36 -5.44
C LYS A 569 26.34 -0.13 -5.87
N PHE A 570 26.16 0.51 -7.03
CA PHE A 570 24.86 0.61 -7.64
C PHE A 570 24.40 -0.75 -8.17
N LYS A 571 23.27 -1.24 -7.68
CA LYS A 571 22.67 -2.53 -8.05
C LYS A 571 21.25 -2.39 -8.59
N GLY A 572 20.57 -1.32 -8.18
CA GLY A 572 19.18 -1.06 -8.52
C GLY A 572 18.94 -1.00 -10.03
N LYS A 573 17.76 -1.41 -10.45
CA LYS A 573 17.26 -1.32 -11.81
C LYS A 573 15.99 -0.50 -11.83
N LEU A 574 15.84 0.37 -12.84
CA LEU A 574 14.62 1.18 -12.99
C LEU A 574 13.38 0.28 -12.98
N PRO A 575 12.46 0.47 -12.03
CA PRO A 575 11.20 -0.27 -12.00
C PRO A 575 10.13 0.36 -12.91
N VAL A 576 10.46 1.49 -13.53
CA VAL A 576 9.61 2.23 -14.45
C VAL A 576 10.44 2.81 -15.59
N SER A 577 9.83 3.02 -16.75
CA SER A 577 10.40 3.77 -17.86
C SER A 577 10.21 5.28 -17.60
N ILE A 578 11.30 6.05 -17.59
CA ILE A 578 11.24 7.50 -17.35
C ILE A 578 10.95 8.26 -18.65
N SER A 579 11.54 7.78 -19.77
CA SER A 579 11.42 8.44 -21.08
C SER A 579 11.72 7.44 -22.21
N SER A 580 11.81 7.92 -23.46
CA SER A 580 12.29 7.09 -24.56
C SER A 580 13.75 6.64 -24.39
N ILE A 581 14.53 7.29 -23.52
CA ILE A 581 15.97 7.03 -23.31
C ILE A 581 16.20 6.07 -22.15
N TYR A 582 15.49 6.26 -21.02
CA TYR A 582 15.65 5.45 -19.80
C TYR A 582 14.46 4.52 -19.64
N LYS A 583 14.70 3.23 -19.81
CA LYS A 583 13.67 2.19 -19.87
C LYS A 583 13.61 1.36 -18.60
N PHE A 584 12.50 0.69 -18.42
CA PHE A 584 12.37 -0.39 -17.45
C PHE A 584 13.59 -1.34 -17.53
N ASN A 585 14.13 -1.71 -16.37
CA ASN A 585 15.37 -2.50 -16.21
C ASN A 585 16.71 -1.79 -16.51
N ASP A 586 16.72 -0.54 -16.94
CA ASP A 586 17.96 0.21 -17.04
C ASP A 586 18.58 0.48 -15.66
N GLY A 587 19.89 0.67 -15.65
CA GLY A 587 20.68 1.00 -14.47
C GLY A 587 22.13 0.63 -14.69
N ILE A 588 23.01 1.59 -14.46
CA ILE A 588 24.47 1.43 -14.55
C ILE A 588 24.93 0.72 -13.28
N THR A 589 25.65 -0.38 -13.44
CA THR A 589 26.28 -1.13 -12.33
C THR A 589 27.77 -0.92 -12.35
N ASN A 590 28.41 -0.78 -11.18
CA ASN A 590 29.85 -0.59 -11.01
C ASN A 590 30.48 -1.53 -9.96
#